data_fd445ea7d52dcc5c7069fbe932e714b3
#
_entry.id   fd445ea7d52dcc5c7069fbe932e714b3
#
_cell.length_a   1.000
_cell.length_b   1.000
_cell.length_c   1.000
_cell.angle_alpha   90.00
_cell.angle_beta   90.00
_cell.angle_gamma   90.00
#
_symmetry.space_group_name_H-M   'P 1'
#
loop_
_entity.id
_entity.type
_entity.pdbx_description
1 polymer ?
#
loop_
_entity_poly.entity_id
_entity_poly.type
_entity_poly.pdbx_seq_one_letter_code
_entity_poly.pdbx_strand_id
1 'polypeptide(L)'
;MKQKRYALIVAGGHGLRMGADRPKQFLLLAGLPVLMHTLNRFAPHVDAIVLVLPTDHHAYWQELCRKYDFSVSHRVVAGGN
;
A
#
# COMPACT_ATOMS: atom_id res chain seq x y z
N MET A 1 29.09 0.06 -10.43
CA MET A 1 27.94 0.93 -10.36
C MET A 1 26.74 0.20 -9.75
N LYS A 2 26.13 0.82 -8.80
CA LYS A 2 25.04 0.20 -8.09
C LYS A 2 23.72 0.33 -8.85
N GLN A 3 23.05 -0.78 -9.04
CA GLN A 3 21.70 -0.73 -9.61
C GLN A 3 20.70 -0.44 -8.51
N LYS A 4 19.75 0.41 -8.82
CA LYS A 4 18.65 0.68 -7.91
C LYS A 4 17.54 -0.33 -8.14
N ARG A 5 16.94 -0.74 -7.03
CA ARG A 5 15.83 -1.68 -7.06
C ARG A 5 14.56 -0.97 -6.68
N TYR A 6 13.52 -1.22 -7.46
CA TYR A 6 12.22 -0.61 -7.22
C TYR A 6 11.18 -1.69 -7.06
N ALA A 7 10.24 -1.45 -6.17
CA ALA A 7 9.06 -2.31 -6.05
C ALA A 7 7.86 -1.53 -6.57
N LEU A 8 7.13 -2.12 -7.48
CA LEU A 8 5.87 -1.56 -7.97
C LEU A 8 4.76 -2.42 -7.40
N ILE A 9 3.98 -1.84 -6.52
CA ILE A 9 2.91 -2.56 -5.84
C ILE A 9 1.58 -2.00 -6.31
N VAL A 10 0.78 -2.85 -6.94
CA VAL A 10 -0.53 -2.44 -7.43
C VAL A 10 -1.57 -2.98 -6.47
N ALA A 11 -2.33 -2.07 -5.88
CA ALA A 11 -3.34 -2.43 -4.90
C ALA A 11 -4.69 -1.86 -5.29
N GLY A 12 -5.73 -2.47 -4.81
CA GLY A 12 -7.05 -1.93 -4.99
C GLY A 12 -7.68 -2.22 -6.33
N GLY A 13 -7.33 -3.31 -6.95
CA GLY A 13 -8.02 -3.73 -8.16
C GLY A 13 -9.50 -3.95 -7.88
N HIS A 14 -10.24 -4.23 -8.92
CA HIS A 14 -11.68 -4.30 -8.83
C HIS A 14 -12.19 -5.21 -7.75
N GLY A 15 -13.02 -4.67 -6.98
CA GLY A 15 -14.11 -5.34 -6.32
C GLY A 15 -13.90 -6.55 -5.48
N LEU A 16 -12.71 -6.99 -5.25
CA LEU A 16 -12.55 -8.09 -4.32
C LEU A 16 -12.72 -7.56 -2.93
N ARG A 17 -13.91 -7.72 -2.42
CA ARG A 17 -14.22 -7.30 -1.07
C ARG A 17 -14.56 -8.52 -0.26
N MET A 18 -14.16 -8.47 0.97
CA MET A 18 -14.36 -9.59 1.88
C MET A 18 -15.63 -9.39 2.65
N GLY A 19 -16.72 -9.10 1.95
CA GLY A 19 -17.97 -8.82 2.60
C GLY A 19 -17.99 -7.53 3.39
N ALA A 20 -16.94 -6.73 3.24
CA ALA A 20 -16.84 -5.45 3.91
C ALA A 20 -16.87 -4.35 2.88
N ASP A 21 -17.02 -3.13 3.34
CA ASP A 21 -17.06 -1.97 2.46
C ASP A 21 -15.71 -1.61 1.90
N ARG A 22 -14.65 -2.21 2.38
CA ARG A 22 -13.30 -1.85 2.02
C ARG A 22 -12.61 -2.93 1.22
N PRO A 23 -11.70 -2.55 0.32
CA PRO A 23 -10.85 -3.53 -0.34
C PRO A 23 -10.04 -4.32 0.68
N LYS A 24 -9.75 -5.55 0.36
CA LYS A 24 -9.08 -6.44 1.30
C LYS A 24 -7.69 -5.95 1.72
N GLN A 25 -7.04 -5.12 0.90
CA GLN A 25 -5.74 -4.58 1.26
C GLN A 25 -5.79 -3.69 2.50
N PHE A 26 -6.95 -3.17 2.83
CA PHE A 26 -7.10 -2.29 3.98
C PHE A 26 -7.60 -3.01 5.23
N LEU A 27 -7.90 -4.29 5.11
CA LEU A 27 -8.31 -5.06 6.27
C LEU A 27 -7.13 -5.28 7.19
N LEU A 28 -7.42 -5.41 8.47
CA LEU A 28 -6.37 -5.57 9.46
C LEU A 28 -5.89 -7.01 9.53
N LEU A 29 -4.60 -7.17 9.64
CA LEU A 29 -3.95 -8.44 9.90
C LEU A 29 -2.91 -8.18 10.97
N ALA A 30 -3.03 -8.84 12.10
CA ALA A 30 -2.11 -8.64 13.21
C ALA A 30 -1.98 -7.16 13.57
N GLY A 31 -3.10 -6.46 13.57
CA GLY A 31 -3.16 -5.08 14.02
C GLY A 31 -2.79 -4.02 12.99
N LEU A 32 -2.42 -4.42 11.77
CA LEU A 32 -2.06 -3.46 10.72
C LEU A 32 -2.80 -3.80 9.43
N PRO A 33 -3.10 -2.80 8.60
CA PRO A 33 -3.64 -3.08 7.28
C PRO A 33 -2.72 -4.01 6.49
N VAL A 34 -3.32 -4.91 5.73
CA VAL A 34 -2.58 -5.87 4.94
C VAL A 34 -1.56 -5.17 4.04
N LEU A 35 -1.94 -4.05 3.44
CA LEU A 35 -1.05 -3.33 2.54
C LEU A 35 0.21 -2.85 3.25
N MET A 36 0.11 -2.48 4.50
CA MET A 36 1.30 -2.08 5.27
C MET A 36 2.25 -3.24 5.48
N HIS A 37 1.70 -4.44 5.69
CA HIS A 37 2.55 -5.63 5.79
C HIS A 37 3.31 -5.86 4.49
N THR A 38 2.63 -5.66 3.37
CA THR A 38 3.27 -5.81 2.06
C THR A 38 4.42 -4.83 1.89
N LEU A 39 4.18 -3.56 2.22
CA LEU A 39 5.22 -2.55 2.10
C LEU A 39 6.39 -2.84 3.03
N ASN A 40 6.09 -3.25 4.26
CA ASN A 40 7.14 -3.62 5.21
C ASN A 40 8.01 -4.76 4.68
N ARG A 41 7.38 -5.68 3.98
CA ARG A 41 8.10 -6.84 3.45
C ARG A 41 9.10 -6.45 2.38
N PHE A 42 8.75 -5.50 1.52
CA PHE A 42 9.62 -5.11 0.43
C PHE A 42 10.64 -4.06 0.83
N ALA A 43 10.33 -3.25 1.83
CA ALA A 43 11.15 -2.09 2.16
C ALA A 43 12.64 -2.39 2.33
N PRO A 44 13.05 -3.46 3.03
CA PRO A 44 14.48 -3.70 3.20
C PRO A 44 15.18 -4.21 1.96
N HIS A 45 14.45 -4.55 0.92
CA HIS A 45 15.03 -5.16 -0.26
C HIS A 45 15.10 -4.24 -1.47
N VAL A 46 14.52 -3.04 -1.37
CA VAL A 46 14.44 -2.14 -2.52
C VAL A 46 14.83 -0.73 -2.11
N ASP A 47 15.19 0.06 -3.10
CA ASP A 47 15.58 1.45 -2.87
C ASP A 47 14.38 2.38 -2.87
N ALA A 48 13.33 2.00 -3.57
CA ALA A 48 12.12 2.81 -3.64
C ALA A 48 10.91 1.92 -3.86
N ILE A 49 9.77 2.38 -3.35
CA ILE A 49 8.51 1.69 -3.54
C ILE A 49 7.54 2.66 -4.21
N VAL A 50 6.88 2.18 -5.26
CA VAL A 50 5.79 2.92 -5.88
C VAL A 50 4.51 2.11 -5.66
N LEU A 51 3.55 2.74 -5.01
CA LEU A 51 2.27 2.13 -4.72
C LEU A 51 1.23 2.68 -5.68
N VAL A 52 0.67 1.82 -6.51
CA VAL A 52 -0.39 2.19 -7.44
C VAL A 52 -1.71 1.91 -6.78
N LEU A 53 -2.51 2.95 -6.62
CA LEU A 53 -3.73 2.87 -5.82
C LEU A 53 -4.80 3.73 -6.47
N PRO A 54 -6.05 3.25 -6.56
CA PRO A 54 -7.10 4.08 -7.13
C PRO A 54 -7.20 5.41 -6.39
N THR A 55 -7.48 6.46 -7.16
CA THR A 55 -7.55 7.81 -6.59
C THR A 55 -8.51 7.89 -5.41
N ASP A 56 -9.61 7.16 -5.48
CA ASP A 56 -10.62 7.18 -4.43
C ASP A 56 -10.09 6.70 -3.08
N HIS A 57 -8.98 5.98 -3.09
CA HIS A 57 -8.43 5.41 -1.87
C HIS A 57 -7.25 6.19 -1.31
N HIS A 58 -6.78 7.21 -2.02
CA HIS A 58 -5.59 7.93 -1.60
C HIS A 58 -5.75 8.61 -0.25
N ALA A 59 -6.86 9.31 -0.06
CA ALA A 59 -7.07 10.01 1.21
C ALA A 59 -7.18 9.03 2.36
N TYR A 60 -7.88 7.93 2.14
CA TYR A 60 -8.03 6.92 3.17
C TYR A 60 -6.69 6.29 3.54
N TRP A 61 -5.88 6.01 2.52
CA TRP A 61 -4.57 5.43 2.76
C TRP A 61 -3.69 6.38 3.56
N GLN A 62 -3.71 7.66 3.22
CA GLN A 62 -2.94 8.66 3.97
C GLN A 62 -3.39 8.72 5.43
N GLU A 63 -4.68 8.62 5.64
CA GLU A 63 -5.23 8.60 6.98
C GLU A 63 -4.73 7.41 7.77
N LEU A 64 -4.71 6.24 7.13
CA LEU A 64 -4.21 5.03 7.78
C LEU A 64 -2.73 5.15 8.12
N CYS A 65 -1.94 5.70 7.21
CA CYS A 65 -0.52 5.88 7.47
C CYS A 65 -0.30 6.76 8.69
N ARG A 66 -1.12 7.79 8.82
CA ARG A 66 -1.03 8.68 9.97
C ARG A 66 -1.48 7.99 11.24
N LYS A 67 -2.57 7.25 11.14
CA LYS A 67 -3.15 6.55 12.30
C LYS A 67 -2.18 5.54 12.90
N TYR A 68 -1.48 4.83 12.07
CA TYR A 68 -0.57 3.77 12.52
C TYR A 68 0.88 4.22 12.55
N ASP A 69 1.13 5.50 12.34
CA ASP A 69 2.49 6.05 12.34
C ASP A 69 3.39 5.26 11.41
N PHE A 70 2.88 5.00 10.21
CA PHE A 70 3.58 4.19 9.24
C PHE A 70 4.67 5.00 8.58
N SER A 71 5.91 4.58 8.76
CA SER A 71 7.07 5.38 8.39
C SER A 71 7.80 4.88 7.15
N VAL A 72 7.34 3.79 6.56
CA VAL A 72 7.98 3.27 5.35
C VAL A 72 7.80 4.27 4.21
N SER A 73 8.91 4.71 3.65
CA SER A 73 8.88 5.68 2.55
C SER A 73 8.37 5.03 1.28
N HIS A 74 7.42 5.68 0.64
CA HIS A 74 6.87 5.17 -0.61
C HIS A 74 6.17 6.30 -1.35
N ARG A 75 5.99 6.10 -2.64
CA ARG A 75 5.28 7.05 -3.48
C ARG A 75 3.94 6.46 -3.89
N VAL A 76 2.89 7.25 -3.79
CA VAL A 76 1.55 6.81 -4.17
C VAL A 76 1.18 7.46 -5.49
N VAL A 77 0.77 6.65 -6.45
CA VAL A 77 0.32 7.14 -7.74
C VAL A 77 -1.07 6.61 -8.04
N ALA A 78 -1.79 7.33 -8.88
CA ALA A 78 -3.13 6.95 -9.25
C ALA A 78 -3.11 5.80 -10.26
N GLY A 79 -4.10 4.92 -10.14
CA GLY A 79 -4.22 3.84 -11.09
C GLY A 79 -4.93 2.67 -10.47
N GLY A 80 -5.00 1.59 -11.21
CA GLY A 80 -5.57 0.38 -10.69
C GLY A 80 -7.08 0.35 -10.64
N ASN A 81 -7.69 1.01 -11.53
CA ASN A 81 -9.12 1.07 -11.60
C ASN A 81 -9.78 -0.26 -11.73
#